data_96e000ce7e4bc516a58cef3cf382263a
#
_entry.id   96e000ce7e4bc516a58cef3cf382263a
#
_cell.length_a   1.000
_cell.length_b   1.000
_cell.length_c   1.000
_cell.angle_alpha   90.00
_cell.angle_beta   90.00
_cell.angle_gamma   90.00
#
_symmetry.space_group_name_H-M   'P 1'
#
loop_
_entity.id
_entity.type
_entity.pdbx_description
1 polymer ?
#
loop_
_entity_poly.entity_id
_entity_poly.type
_entity_poly.pdbx_seq_one_letter_code
_entity_poly.pdbx_strand_id
1 'polypeptide(L)'
;LIDEVPSSKALSVLFNLTGHFGAITGYPAHRISVAHLNEDANLDDKDLLVIAKPNSIANNLDEDAQTNILLDNNQRAIKQAIYNGAYDEQTTDKVQVSIKSSGDMAVITGFQSPFDSERSIVSLSATSQKAFTLLDDALMSSQALAQIKGSAAVINSQGIKTIKTD
;
A
#
# COMPACT_ATOMS: atom_id res chain seq x y z
N LEU A 1 2.62 7.19 -7.19
CA LEU A 1 2.99 6.26 -8.26
C LEU A 1 1.81 5.40 -8.65
N ILE A 2 1.72 5.01 -9.90
CA ILE A 2 0.63 4.20 -10.42
C ILE A 2 1.18 3.16 -11.43
N ASP A 3 0.43 2.08 -11.68
CA ASP A 3 0.76 1.11 -12.73
C ASP A 3 0.98 1.79 -14.09
N GLU A 4 1.83 1.22 -14.95
CA GLU A 4 2.04 1.70 -16.32
C GLU A 4 0.74 1.73 -17.13
N VAL A 5 -0.11 0.70 -16.95
CA VAL A 5 -1.45 0.63 -17.51
C VAL A 5 -2.46 0.50 -16.38
N PRO A 6 -2.85 1.63 -15.77
CA PRO A 6 -3.76 1.59 -14.63
C PRO A 6 -5.18 1.21 -15.07
N SER A 7 -5.87 0.44 -14.24
CA SER A 7 -7.28 0.18 -14.46
C SER A 7 -8.12 1.43 -14.18
N SER A 8 -9.32 1.51 -14.78
CA SER A 8 -10.25 2.62 -14.50
C SER A 8 -10.57 2.77 -13.01
N LYS A 9 -10.58 1.67 -12.26
CA LYS A 9 -10.81 1.69 -10.81
C LYS A 9 -9.60 2.17 -10.02
N ALA A 10 -8.39 1.84 -10.44
CA ALA A 10 -7.18 2.41 -9.85
C ALA A 10 -7.12 3.94 -10.04
N LEU A 11 -7.51 4.42 -11.23
CA LEU A 11 -7.65 5.85 -11.50
C LEU A 11 -8.73 6.50 -10.63
N SER A 12 -9.87 5.83 -10.40
CA SER A 12 -10.91 6.33 -9.49
C SER A 12 -10.35 6.52 -8.08
N VAL A 13 -9.62 5.54 -7.56
CA VAL A 13 -8.94 5.65 -6.24
C VAL A 13 -8.02 6.87 -6.21
N LEU A 14 -7.19 7.06 -7.24
CA LEU A 14 -6.29 8.21 -7.32
C LEU A 14 -7.06 9.55 -7.26
N PHE A 15 -8.08 9.71 -8.09
CA PHE A 15 -8.84 10.96 -8.16
C PHE A 15 -9.65 11.23 -6.89
N ASN A 16 -10.27 10.20 -6.32
CA ASN A 16 -11.02 10.32 -5.07
C ASN A 16 -10.12 10.71 -3.90
N LEU A 17 -8.94 10.08 -3.78
CA LEU A 17 -7.98 10.44 -2.75
C LEU A 17 -7.42 11.85 -2.92
N THR A 18 -7.06 12.26 -4.13
CA THR A 18 -6.55 13.61 -4.36
C THR A 18 -7.62 14.67 -4.11
N GLY A 19 -8.87 14.39 -4.47
CA GLY A 19 -10.03 15.23 -4.13
C GLY A 19 -10.26 15.30 -2.63
N HIS A 20 -10.17 14.19 -1.92
CA HIS A 20 -10.31 14.10 -0.47
C HIS A 20 -9.21 14.90 0.25
N PHE A 21 -7.96 14.77 -0.17
CA PHE A 21 -6.86 15.57 0.37
C PHE A 21 -7.09 17.07 0.14
N GLY A 22 -7.56 17.45 -1.05
CA GLY A 22 -7.91 18.84 -1.34
C GLY A 22 -9.00 19.35 -0.43
N ALA A 23 -10.03 18.55 -0.15
CA ALA A 23 -11.15 18.92 0.73
C ALA A 23 -10.70 19.07 2.20
N ILE A 24 -9.83 18.20 2.70
CA ILE A 24 -9.32 18.26 4.09
C ILE A 24 -8.36 19.43 4.27
N THR A 25 -7.46 19.66 3.33
CA THR A 25 -6.43 20.69 3.46
C THR A 25 -6.92 22.08 3.08
N GLY A 26 -8.05 22.17 2.38
CA GLY A 26 -8.56 23.43 1.81
C GLY A 26 -7.74 23.93 0.61
N TYR A 27 -6.75 23.17 0.13
CA TYR A 27 -5.90 23.51 -1.00
C TYR A 27 -6.01 22.48 -2.10
N PRO A 28 -6.02 22.91 -3.38
CA PRO A 28 -5.93 21.98 -4.49
C PRO A 28 -4.65 21.14 -4.39
N ALA A 29 -4.72 19.88 -4.79
CA ALA A 29 -3.59 18.95 -4.76
C ALA A 29 -2.53 19.25 -5.85
N HIS A 30 -2.22 20.54 -6.11
CA HIS A 30 -1.33 20.99 -7.19
C HIS A 30 0.16 20.67 -6.97
N ARG A 31 0.53 20.22 -5.78
CA ARG A 31 1.90 19.76 -5.47
C ARG A 31 2.08 18.25 -5.61
N ILE A 32 1.01 17.54 -5.98
CA ILE A 32 1.10 16.12 -6.24
C ILE A 32 1.55 15.93 -7.69
N SER A 33 2.63 15.19 -7.88
CA SER A 33 3.06 14.69 -9.18
C SER A 33 2.68 13.21 -9.32
N VAL A 34 2.26 12.82 -10.51
CA VAL A 34 1.93 11.43 -10.83
C VAL A 34 2.98 10.89 -11.78
N ALA A 35 3.53 9.73 -11.45
CA ALA A 35 4.49 9.01 -12.28
C ALA A 35 4.12 7.52 -12.31
N HIS A 36 4.57 6.80 -13.32
CA HIS A 36 4.42 5.35 -13.38
C HIS A 36 5.49 4.66 -12.55
N LEU A 37 5.16 3.47 -12.02
CA LEU A 37 6.07 2.69 -11.19
C LEU A 37 7.37 2.29 -11.87
N ASN A 38 7.33 2.12 -13.20
CA ASN A 38 8.46 1.74 -14.03
C ASN A 38 9.22 2.93 -14.65
N GLU A 39 8.84 4.16 -14.33
CA GLU A 39 9.55 5.35 -14.76
C GLU A 39 10.75 5.63 -13.86
N ASP A 40 11.83 6.09 -14.46
CA ASP A 40 13.00 6.60 -13.73
C ASP A 40 12.68 8.00 -13.18
N ALA A 41 11.80 8.01 -12.17
CA ALA A 41 11.37 9.22 -11.51
C ALA A 41 12.26 9.48 -10.29
N ASN A 42 12.64 10.74 -10.09
CA ASN A 42 13.32 11.13 -8.85
C ASN A 42 12.33 11.01 -7.68
N LEU A 43 12.50 9.98 -6.87
CA LEU A 43 11.69 9.64 -5.70
C LEU A 43 12.29 10.13 -4.38
N ASP A 44 13.51 10.66 -4.42
CA ASP A 44 14.18 11.22 -3.25
C ASP A 44 13.39 12.41 -2.70
N ASP A 45 13.42 12.56 -1.39
CA ASP A 45 12.77 13.66 -0.67
C ASP A 45 11.24 13.76 -0.90
N LYS A 46 10.57 12.63 -1.17
CA LYS A 46 9.11 12.57 -1.39
C LYS A 46 8.45 11.50 -0.56
N ASP A 47 7.31 11.86 0.04
CA ASP A 47 6.36 10.85 0.51
C ASP A 47 5.61 10.27 -0.69
N LEU A 48 5.50 8.96 -0.75
CA LEU A 48 4.95 8.27 -1.90
C LEU A 48 3.59 7.63 -1.58
N LEU A 49 2.65 7.82 -2.48
CA LEU A 49 1.42 7.06 -2.54
C LEU A 49 1.49 6.13 -3.76
N VAL A 50 1.43 4.83 -3.53
CA VAL A 50 1.53 3.82 -4.59
C VAL A 50 0.17 3.16 -4.77
N ILE A 51 -0.39 3.21 -5.98
CA ILE A 51 -1.68 2.61 -6.34
C ILE A 51 -1.44 1.65 -7.49
N ALA A 52 -1.33 0.36 -7.19
CA ALA A 52 -0.95 -0.62 -8.20
C ALA A 52 -1.41 -2.04 -7.87
N LYS A 53 -1.25 -2.93 -8.85
CA LYS A 53 -1.42 -4.36 -8.62
C LYS A 53 -0.25 -4.90 -7.79
N PRO A 54 -0.47 -6.01 -7.04
CA PRO A 54 0.57 -6.61 -6.21
C PRO A 54 1.88 -6.88 -6.96
N ASN A 55 1.80 -7.45 -8.16
CA ASN A 55 2.99 -7.78 -8.95
C ASN A 55 3.78 -6.55 -9.39
N SER A 56 3.09 -5.45 -9.71
CA SER A 56 3.76 -4.22 -10.11
C SER A 56 4.53 -3.61 -8.93
N ILE A 57 3.99 -3.71 -7.72
CA ILE A 57 4.66 -3.25 -6.51
C ILE A 57 5.87 -4.13 -6.22
N ALA A 58 5.68 -5.46 -6.22
CA ALA A 58 6.74 -6.42 -5.97
C ALA A 58 7.94 -6.23 -6.91
N ASN A 59 7.68 -6.06 -8.20
CA ASN A 59 8.75 -5.95 -9.19
C ASN A 59 9.54 -4.62 -9.14
N ASN A 60 8.98 -3.58 -8.54
CA ASN A 60 9.56 -2.22 -8.60
C ASN A 60 9.96 -1.64 -7.24
N LEU A 61 9.46 -2.19 -6.13
CA LEU A 61 9.68 -1.64 -4.79
C LEU A 61 10.17 -2.66 -3.76
N ASP A 62 10.04 -3.97 -4.02
CA ASP A 62 10.19 -4.99 -2.99
C ASP A 62 11.63 -5.34 -2.62
N GLU A 63 12.58 -5.23 -3.54
CA GLU A 63 13.97 -5.64 -3.25
C GLU A 63 14.62 -4.76 -2.17
N ASP A 64 14.20 -3.49 -2.09
CA ASP A 64 14.75 -2.51 -1.14
C ASP A 64 13.75 -2.07 -0.07
N ALA A 65 12.45 -2.36 -0.24
CA ALA A 65 11.43 -1.91 0.68
C ALA A 65 11.28 -2.85 1.87
N GLN A 66 11.44 -2.32 3.08
CA GLN A 66 11.12 -3.02 4.33
C GLN A 66 9.61 -3.12 4.52
N THR A 67 8.91 -3.79 3.60
CA THR A 67 7.48 -3.97 3.72
C THR A 67 7.18 -5.17 4.60
N ASN A 68 6.30 -4.98 5.57
CA ASN A 68 5.86 -6.06 6.45
C ASN A 68 4.77 -6.94 5.85
N ILE A 69 4.16 -6.51 4.74
CA ILE A 69 3.04 -7.23 4.11
C ILE A 69 3.08 -7.06 2.60
N LEU A 70 3.11 -8.18 1.92
CA LEU A 70 3.05 -8.29 0.48
C LEU A 70 1.79 -9.07 0.06
N LEU A 71 1.24 -8.71 -1.08
CA LEU A 71 0.28 -9.55 -1.79
C LEU A 71 1.05 -10.41 -2.80
N ASP A 72 0.99 -11.72 -2.65
CA ASP A 72 1.52 -12.63 -3.66
C ASP A 72 0.50 -12.87 -4.80
N ASN A 73 0.98 -13.53 -5.88
CA ASN A 73 0.18 -13.89 -7.06
C ASN A 73 -0.99 -14.84 -6.75
N ASN A 74 -1.01 -15.46 -5.57
CA ASN A 74 -2.04 -16.37 -5.12
C ASN A 74 -3.09 -15.69 -4.23
N GLN A 75 -3.18 -14.36 -4.26
CA GLN A 75 -4.12 -13.58 -3.45
C GLN A 75 -3.89 -13.79 -1.94
N ARG A 76 -2.65 -13.85 -1.52
CA ARG A 76 -2.25 -13.93 -0.13
C ARG A 76 -1.63 -12.63 0.32
N ALA A 77 -1.99 -12.15 1.50
CA ALA A 77 -1.21 -11.15 2.21
C ALA A 77 -0.15 -11.89 3.04
N ILE A 78 1.10 -11.59 2.81
CA ILE A 78 2.23 -12.17 3.52
C ILE A 78 2.77 -11.09 4.46
N LYS A 79 2.74 -11.34 5.75
CA LYS A 79 3.44 -10.50 6.73
C LYS A 79 4.89 -10.96 6.81
N GLN A 80 5.80 -10.09 6.44
CA GLN A 80 7.22 -10.30 6.66
C GLN A 80 7.65 -9.37 7.80
N ALA A 81 7.84 -9.89 8.99
CA ALA A 81 8.45 -9.13 10.06
C ALA A 81 9.97 -9.16 9.85
N ILE A 82 10.53 -8.01 9.47
CA ILE A 82 11.97 -7.82 9.52
C ILE A 82 12.28 -7.26 10.90
N TYR A 83 12.84 -8.07 11.76
CA TYR A 83 13.34 -7.62 13.06
C TYR A 83 14.74 -7.03 12.84
N ASN A 84 14.84 -5.71 12.77
CA ASN A 84 16.13 -5.02 12.86
C ASN A 84 16.53 -4.87 14.33
N GLY A 85 16.76 -6.00 14.98
CA GLY A 85 17.40 -6.03 16.29
C GLY A 85 18.90 -5.81 16.13
N ALA A 86 19.41 -4.69 16.65
CA ALA A 86 20.83 -4.34 16.64
C ALA A 86 21.70 -5.21 17.57
N TYR A 87 21.41 -6.49 17.73
CA TYR A 87 22.26 -7.44 18.44
C TYR A 87 22.03 -8.86 17.92
N ASP A 88 23.03 -9.34 17.22
CA ASP A 88 23.32 -10.72 16.83
C ASP A 88 23.03 -11.09 15.37
N GLU A 89 24.14 -11.27 14.62
CA GLU A 89 24.16 -11.59 13.19
C GLU A 89 23.66 -13.01 12.84
N GLN A 90 23.03 -13.75 13.75
CA GLN A 90 22.76 -15.18 13.54
C GLN A 90 21.32 -15.65 13.68
N THR A 91 20.35 -14.79 14.03
CA THR A 91 18.95 -15.22 14.11
C THR A 91 18.00 -14.15 13.55
N THR A 92 17.87 -14.11 12.26
CA THR A 92 16.74 -13.46 11.60
C THR A 92 15.53 -14.40 11.70
N ASP A 93 14.83 -14.40 12.81
CA ASP A 93 13.50 -15.02 12.90
C ASP A 93 12.52 -14.19 12.08
N LYS A 94 12.41 -14.54 10.80
CA LYS A 94 11.39 -13.99 9.91
C LYS A 94 10.06 -14.60 10.29
N VAL A 95 9.25 -13.90 11.06
CA VAL A 95 7.86 -14.31 11.28
C VAL A 95 7.05 -14.01 10.04
N GLN A 96 6.75 -15.03 9.26
CA GLN A 96 5.92 -14.92 8.08
C GLN A 96 4.48 -15.29 8.43
N VAL A 97 3.56 -14.32 8.39
CA VAL A 97 2.13 -14.56 8.55
C VAL A 97 1.46 -14.49 7.18
N SER A 98 0.96 -15.63 6.70
CA SER A 98 0.22 -15.72 5.45
C SER A 98 -1.28 -15.59 5.70
N ILE A 99 -1.92 -14.58 5.13
CA ILE A 99 -3.38 -14.42 5.12
C ILE A 99 -3.87 -14.90 3.76
N LYS A 100 -4.60 -16.01 3.76
CA LYS A 100 -5.23 -16.53 2.54
C LYS A 100 -6.64 -15.95 2.40
N SER A 101 -6.94 -15.36 1.24
CA SER A 101 -8.29 -15.01 0.84
C SER A 101 -8.62 -15.74 -0.47
N SER A 102 -9.81 -16.33 -0.54
CA SER A 102 -10.31 -16.99 -1.74
C SER A 102 -11.08 -16.06 -2.69
N GLY A 103 -10.88 -14.74 -2.57
CA GLY A 103 -11.63 -13.75 -3.34
C GLY A 103 -10.88 -12.46 -3.56
N ASP A 104 -11.61 -11.46 -4.04
CA ASP A 104 -11.09 -10.13 -4.27
C ASP A 104 -10.58 -9.50 -2.95
N MET A 105 -9.35 -9.02 -2.96
CA MET A 105 -8.69 -8.48 -1.79
C MET A 105 -7.86 -7.25 -2.14
N ALA A 106 -7.96 -6.22 -1.32
CA ALA A 106 -7.08 -5.08 -1.34
C ALA A 106 -6.29 -4.96 -0.05
N VAL A 107 -5.10 -4.37 -0.12
CA VAL A 107 -4.23 -4.16 1.03
C VAL A 107 -3.70 -2.74 1.03
N ILE A 108 -3.75 -2.12 2.18
CA ILE A 108 -3.11 -0.85 2.47
C ILE A 108 -1.92 -1.16 3.39
N THR A 109 -0.73 -0.72 3.02
CA THR A 109 0.46 -0.82 3.88
C THR A 109 1.17 0.52 3.96
N GLY A 110 1.69 0.84 5.15
CA GLY A 110 2.56 1.98 5.37
C GLY A 110 3.93 1.51 5.83
N PHE A 111 5.00 2.04 5.24
CA PHE A 111 6.38 1.72 5.59
C PHE A 111 7.32 2.86 5.26
N GLN A 112 8.54 2.80 5.79
CA GLN A 112 9.58 3.79 5.53
C GLN A 112 10.05 3.69 4.07
N SER A 113 10.30 4.83 3.44
CA SER A 113 10.81 4.84 2.07
C SER A 113 12.23 4.25 2.02
N PRO A 114 12.52 3.35 1.07
CA PRO A 114 13.89 2.89 0.82
C PRO A 114 14.77 3.95 0.15
N PHE A 115 14.16 4.98 -0.46
CA PHE A 115 14.86 6.04 -1.18
C PHE A 115 15.32 7.17 -0.24
N ASP A 116 14.57 7.41 0.84
CA ASP A 116 14.87 8.41 1.85
C ASP A 116 14.29 7.98 3.20
N SER A 117 15.14 7.82 4.20
CA SER A 117 14.76 7.36 5.54
C SER A 117 13.86 8.33 6.32
N GLU A 118 13.75 9.58 5.89
CA GLU A 118 12.86 10.58 6.49
C GLU A 118 11.48 10.60 5.83
N ARG A 119 11.26 9.78 4.79
CA ARG A 119 10.04 9.72 4.01
C ARG A 119 9.30 8.41 4.17
N SER A 120 8.02 8.44 3.85
CA SER A 120 7.11 7.31 3.99
C SER A 120 6.50 6.91 2.66
N ILE A 121 6.22 5.62 2.53
CA ILE A 121 5.42 5.06 1.43
C ILE A 121 4.11 4.53 2.00
N VAL A 122 3.00 4.89 1.36
CA VAL A 122 1.71 4.23 1.55
C VAL A 122 1.37 3.49 0.27
N SER A 123 1.29 2.18 0.35
CA SER A 123 0.93 1.32 -0.77
C SER A 123 -0.53 0.88 -0.69
N LEU A 124 -1.25 1.08 -1.78
CA LEU A 124 -2.64 0.70 -1.99
C LEU A 124 -2.66 -0.34 -3.11
N SER A 125 -2.72 -1.60 -2.77
CA SER A 125 -2.73 -2.69 -3.75
C SER A 125 -4.06 -3.43 -3.78
N ALA A 126 -4.44 -3.92 -4.96
CA ALA A 126 -5.67 -4.69 -5.13
C ALA A 126 -5.50 -5.78 -6.20
N THR A 127 -6.05 -6.97 -5.93
CA THR A 127 -5.91 -8.15 -6.79
C THR A 127 -6.78 -8.08 -8.06
N SER A 128 -7.81 -7.24 -8.06
CA SER A 128 -8.79 -7.13 -9.15
C SER A 128 -9.44 -5.75 -9.20
N GLN A 129 -10.17 -5.47 -10.26
CA GLN A 129 -10.96 -4.24 -10.35
C GLN A 129 -12.04 -4.16 -9.25
N LYS A 130 -12.62 -5.29 -8.86
CA LYS A 130 -13.59 -5.34 -7.77
C LYS A 130 -12.92 -5.06 -6.43
N ALA A 131 -11.71 -5.54 -6.22
CA ALA A 131 -10.93 -5.21 -5.03
C ALA A 131 -10.56 -3.72 -4.97
N PHE A 132 -10.24 -3.08 -6.11
CA PHE A 132 -10.09 -1.62 -6.17
C PHE A 132 -11.38 -0.87 -5.84
N THR A 133 -12.55 -1.41 -6.21
CA THR A 133 -13.83 -0.81 -5.80
C THR A 133 -14.03 -0.90 -4.28
N LEU A 134 -13.75 -2.05 -3.67
CA LEU A 134 -13.82 -2.22 -2.21
C LEU A 134 -12.86 -1.28 -1.48
N LEU A 135 -11.68 -1.08 -2.04
CA LEU A 135 -10.69 -0.14 -1.52
C LEU A 135 -11.19 1.31 -1.58
N ASP A 136 -11.72 1.72 -2.74
CA ASP A 136 -12.27 3.05 -2.96
C ASP A 136 -13.43 3.35 -1.99
N ASP A 137 -14.38 2.43 -1.87
CA ASP A 137 -15.51 2.52 -0.94
C ASP A 137 -15.02 2.65 0.52
N ALA A 138 -14.00 1.91 0.91
CA ALA A 138 -13.43 1.97 2.25
C ALA A 138 -12.74 3.32 2.52
N LEU A 139 -12.01 3.84 1.54
CA LEU A 139 -11.31 5.13 1.66
C LEU A 139 -12.27 6.34 1.67
N MET A 140 -13.43 6.21 1.05
CA MET A 140 -14.46 7.26 1.03
C MET A 140 -15.45 7.18 2.21
N SER A 141 -15.38 6.12 3.02
CA SER A 141 -16.23 5.95 4.20
C SER A 141 -15.49 6.33 5.48
N SER A 142 -15.95 7.36 6.19
CA SER A 142 -15.38 7.74 7.48
C SER A 142 -15.44 6.62 8.54
N GLN A 143 -16.48 5.77 8.50
CA GLN A 143 -16.60 4.62 9.38
C GLN A 143 -15.56 3.54 9.04
N ALA A 144 -15.30 3.30 7.77
CA ALA A 144 -14.28 2.34 7.33
C ALA A 144 -12.86 2.86 7.60
N LEU A 145 -12.61 4.15 7.32
CA LEU A 145 -11.33 4.80 7.63
C LEU A 145 -10.98 4.70 9.12
N ALA A 146 -11.95 4.85 10.00
CA ALA A 146 -11.74 4.70 11.45
C ALA A 146 -11.27 3.29 11.86
N GLN A 147 -11.50 2.29 11.02
CA GLN A 147 -11.04 0.91 11.24
C GLN A 147 -9.63 0.66 10.67
N ILE A 148 -9.17 1.48 9.73
CA ILE A 148 -7.83 1.35 9.13
C ILE A 148 -6.80 1.91 10.12
N LYS A 149 -6.12 1.03 10.83
CA LYS A 149 -5.15 1.34 11.88
C LYS A 149 -3.97 0.38 11.84
N GLY A 150 -2.81 0.83 12.32
CA GLY A 150 -1.60 0.00 12.36
C GLY A 150 -0.81 0.05 11.07
N SER A 151 0.08 -0.91 10.87
CA SER A 151 1.02 -0.95 9.75
C SER A 151 0.39 -1.43 8.45
N ALA A 152 -0.73 -2.17 8.54
CA ALA A 152 -1.46 -2.62 7.38
C ALA A 152 -2.94 -2.87 7.65
N ALA A 153 -3.74 -2.78 6.59
CA ALA A 153 -5.15 -3.16 6.56
C ALA A 153 -5.46 -4.01 5.33
N VAL A 154 -6.17 -5.09 5.54
CA VAL A 154 -6.67 -5.99 4.49
C VAL A 154 -8.18 -5.76 4.35
N ILE A 155 -8.61 -5.48 3.14
CA ILE A 155 -10.00 -5.16 2.78
C ILE A 155 -10.50 -6.24 1.83
N ASN A 156 -11.62 -6.86 2.17
CA ASN A 156 -12.30 -7.84 1.32
C ASN A 156 -13.82 -7.74 1.50
N SER A 157 -14.58 -8.63 0.85
CA SER A 157 -16.05 -8.65 0.95
C SER A 157 -16.58 -8.94 2.36
N GLN A 158 -15.75 -9.40 3.29
CA GLN A 158 -16.13 -9.67 4.68
C GLN A 158 -15.85 -8.47 5.60
N GLY A 159 -15.17 -7.44 5.11
CA GLY A 159 -14.84 -6.23 5.85
C GLY A 159 -13.35 -5.92 5.89
N ILE A 160 -12.95 -5.17 6.91
CA ILE A 160 -11.59 -4.66 7.10
C ILE A 160 -10.93 -5.40 8.26
N LYS A 161 -9.73 -5.92 8.02
CA LYS A 161 -8.87 -6.50 9.07
C LYS A 161 -7.58 -5.73 9.13
N THR A 162 -7.20 -5.28 10.32
CA THR A 162 -5.95 -4.55 10.54
C THR A 162 -4.88 -5.46 11.12
N ILE A 163 -3.65 -5.17 10.77
CA ILE A 163 -2.48 -5.91 11.24
C ILE A 163 -1.54 -4.89 11.87
N LYS A 164 -1.18 -5.14 13.11
CA LYS A 164 -0.13 -4.40 13.82
C LYS A 164 1.16 -5.20 13.78
N THR A 165 2.26 -4.51 13.55
CA THR A 165 3.60 -5.09 13.50
C THR A 165 4.47 -4.64 14.67
N ASP A 166 3.84 -4.34 15.81
CA ASP A 166 4.58 -3.98 17.02
C ASP A 166 5.24 -5.21 17.65
#